data_26fb482c279e0e9dcb097dd0e6374211
#
_entry.id   26fb482c279e0e9dcb097dd0e6374211
#
_cell.length_a   1.000
_cell.length_b   1.000
_cell.length_c   1.000
_cell.angle_alpha   90.00
_cell.angle_beta   90.00
_cell.angle_gamma   90.00
#
_symmetry.space_group_name_H-M   'P 1'
#
loop_
_entity.id
_entity.type
_entity.pdbx_description
1 polymer ?
#
loop_
_entity_poly.entity_id
_entity_poly.type
_entity_poly.pdbx_seq_one_letter_code
_entity_poly.pdbx_strand_id
1 'polypeptide(L)'
;MANTIARSGGAGGGSFDFIKILLRGTGQVMFQNSAWTGLLFMIGIFWGAYAEGQGLVGWGALLGVTVSTVTGYLLGFPAKDGEQGLWGFNGVLVGCAFPTFMGNTVWMWLALALCSALTTWVRAGFNNVMAPWKVNSFTFPFVFCTWMFLLAARAMHGLPTTHMADPALPAAFSSLESIRFGDLAVYWLKGIGQVFLINSWVTGICFLAGLFLCSRWAALWAAIGSALALLTVVAL
;
A
#
# COMPACT_ATOMS: atom_id res chain seq x y z
N MET A 1 37.36 28.78 -0.87
CA MET A 1 36.28 29.07 0.09
C MET A 1 35.60 27.75 0.42
N ALA A 2 35.92 27.19 1.57
CA ALA A 2 35.39 25.89 2.00
C ALA A 2 33.98 26.11 2.58
N ASN A 3 32.98 25.58 1.91
CA ASN A 3 31.61 25.57 2.41
C ASN A 3 31.48 24.49 3.48
N THR A 4 31.46 24.94 4.71
CA THR A 4 31.15 24.16 5.90
C THR A 4 29.71 23.64 5.78
N ILE A 5 29.54 22.36 5.44
CA ILE A 5 28.26 21.70 5.54
C ILE A 5 27.93 21.63 7.03
N ALA A 6 27.06 22.53 7.47
CA ALA A 6 26.46 22.46 8.79
C ALA A 6 25.68 21.16 8.90
N ARG A 7 26.26 20.14 9.51
CA ARG A 7 25.55 19.01 10.08
C ARG A 7 24.64 19.57 11.18
N SER A 8 23.39 19.85 10.85
CA SER A 8 22.36 20.04 11.85
C SER A 8 22.16 18.68 12.54
N GLY A 9 22.89 18.51 13.62
CA GLY A 9 22.74 17.38 14.52
C GLY A 9 21.36 17.43 15.18
N GLY A 10 20.51 16.55 14.75
CA GLY A 10 19.28 16.14 15.39
C GLY A 10 19.33 14.62 15.60
N ALA A 11 20.41 14.12 16.21
CA ALA A 11 20.48 12.75 16.69
C ALA A 11 19.71 12.64 18.01
N GLY A 12 18.39 12.50 17.91
CA GLY A 12 17.46 12.30 19.02
C GLY A 12 16.20 11.53 18.62
N GLY A 13 16.12 11.03 17.39
CA GLY A 13 15.03 10.16 16.94
C GLY A 13 15.27 8.72 17.38
N GLY A 14 14.78 8.33 18.56
CA GLY A 14 14.85 6.95 19.02
C GLY A 14 13.98 6.02 18.17
N SER A 15 14.03 4.69 18.44
CA SER A 15 13.20 3.66 17.79
C SER A 15 11.73 4.05 17.67
N PHE A 16 11.23 4.87 18.58
CA PHE A 16 9.86 5.36 18.58
C PHE A 16 9.52 6.29 17.41
N ASP A 17 10.47 7.15 17.01
CA ASP A 17 10.26 8.04 15.85
C ASP A 17 10.31 7.26 14.54
N PHE A 18 11.13 6.23 14.45
CA PHE A 18 11.15 5.33 13.31
C PHE A 18 9.80 4.60 13.14
N ILE A 19 9.23 4.08 14.24
CA ILE A 19 7.90 3.44 14.21
C ILE A 19 6.83 4.43 13.74
N LYS A 20 6.85 5.68 14.22
CA LYS A 20 5.93 6.72 13.74
C LYS A 20 6.05 6.96 12.24
N ILE A 21 7.27 6.95 11.70
CA ILE A 21 7.51 7.11 10.26
C ILE A 21 6.92 5.93 9.48
N LEU A 22 7.11 4.69 9.93
CA LEU A 22 6.52 3.51 9.31
C LEU A 22 4.98 3.60 9.31
N LEU A 23 4.39 3.97 10.43
CA LEU A 23 2.94 4.14 10.54
C LEU A 23 2.42 5.25 9.64
N ARG A 24 3.11 6.41 9.59
CA ARG A 24 2.77 7.46 8.63
C ARG A 24 2.86 6.95 7.19
N GLY A 25 3.88 6.15 6.87
CA GLY A 25 4.01 5.51 5.56
C GLY A 25 2.78 4.66 5.20
N THR A 26 2.27 3.88 6.16
CA THR A 26 1.03 3.13 5.95
C THR A 26 -0.18 4.05 5.75
N GLY A 27 -0.29 5.13 6.53
CA GLY A 27 -1.35 6.15 6.37
C GLY A 27 -1.28 6.89 5.02
N GLN A 28 -0.07 7.13 4.52
CA GLN A 28 0.15 7.85 3.25
C GLN A 28 -0.36 7.10 2.01
N VAL A 29 -0.64 5.81 2.09
CA VAL A 29 -1.31 5.07 1.00
C VAL A 29 -2.64 5.73 0.65
N MET A 30 -3.35 6.25 1.67
CA MET A 30 -4.58 7.02 1.49
C MET A 30 -4.38 8.52 1.79
N PHE A 31 -3.18 9.03 1.54
CA PHE A 31 -2.79 10.45 1.68
C PHE A 31 -2.94 11.01 3.10
N GLN A 32 -2.83 10.17 4.14
CA GLN A 32 -2.96 10.61 5.52
C GLN A 32 -1.59 10.66 6.22
N ASN A 33 -1.13 11.87 6.56
CA ASN A 33 0.10 12.07 7.33
C ASN A 33 -0.17 11.95 8.84
N SER A 34 -0.63 10.79 9.28
CA SER A 34 -0.99 10.51 10.67
C SER A 34 -0.53 9.11 11.09
N ALA A 35 0.26 9.02 12.16
CA ALA A 35 0.68 7.74 12.69
C ALA A 35 -0.49 6.94 13.27
N TRP A 36 -1.50 7.60 13.85
CA TRP A 36 -2.69 6.94 14.36
C TRP A 36 -3.54 6.32 13.25
N THR A 37 -3.69 7.04 12.14
CA THR A 37 -4.36 6.50 10.94
C THR A 37 -3.60 5.28 10.42
N GLY A 38 -2.28 5.38 10.30
CA GLY A 38 -1.46 4.25 9.87
C GLY A 38 -1.50 3.06 10.81
N LEU A 39 -1.61 3.29 12.12
CA LEU A 39 -1.79 2.22 13.10
C LEU A 39 -3.12 1.49 12.88
N LEU A 40 -4.22 2.22 12.72
CA LEU A 40 -5.52 1.61 12.44
C LEU A 40 -5.52 0.87 11.10
N PHE A 41 -4.84 1.40 10.09
CA PHE A 41 -4.67 0.71 8.81
C PHE A 41 -3.89 -0.60 9.00
N MET A 42 -2.77 -0.56 9.71
CA MET A 42 -1.97 -1.76 9.96
C MET A 42 -2.77 -2.81 10.76
N ILE A 43 -3.52 -2.40 11.79
CA ILE A 43 -4.42 -3.29 12.52
C ILE A 43 -5.46 -3.92 11.57
N GLY A 44 -6.09 -3.11 10.72
CA GLY A 44 -7.05 -3.59 9.72
C GLY A 44 -6.44 -4.55 8.71
N ILE A 45 -5.21 -4.29 8.25
CA ILE A 45 -4.48 -5.19 7.34
C ILE A 45 -4.22 -6.53 8.01
N PHE A 46 -3.66 -6.53 9.22
CA PHE A 46 -3.39 -7.78 9.95
C PHE A 46 -4.69 -8.53 10.24
N TRP A 47 -5.71 -7.86 10.76
CA TRP A 47 -6.99 -8.49 11.03
C TRP A 47 -7.58 -9.16 9.79
N GLY A 48 -7.70 -8.43 8.69
CA GLY A 48 -8.27 -8.96 7.46
C GLY A 48 -7.43 -10.08 6.85
N ALA A 49 -6.10 -9.93 6.86
CA ALA A 49 -5.19 -10.95 6.36
C ALA A 49 -5.35 -12.28 7.13
N TYR A 50 -5.43 -12.25 8.45
CA TYR A 50 -5.64 -13.45 9.25
C TYR A 50 -7.05 -14.00 9.12
N ALA A 51 -8.08 -13.14 9.07
CA ALA A 51 -9.47 -13.56 8.91
C ALA A 51 -9.73 -14.26 7.57
N GLU A 52 -8.97 -13.89 6.53
CA GLU A 52 -9.04 -14.48 5.18
C GLU A 52 -8.05 -15.65 4.96
N GLY A 53 -7.35 -16.09 6.01
CA GLY A 53 -6.36 -17.15 5.91
C GLY A 53 -5.07 -16.76 5.16
N GLN A 54 -4.86 -15.46 4.92
CA GLN A 54 -3.71 -14.90 4.22
C GLN A 54 -2.80 -14.09 5.14
N GLY A 55 -2.55 -14.56 6.35
CA GLY A 55 -1.79 -13.84 7.38
C GLY A 55 -0.42 -13.29 6.93
N LEU A 56 0.18 -13.88 5.90
CA LEU A 56 1.44 -13.42 5.32
C LEU A 56 1.34 -12.01 4.71
N VAL A 57 0.16 -11.58 4.29
CA VAL A 57 -0.07 -10.22 3.74
C VAL A 57 0.23 -9.14 4.77
N GLY A 58 -0.16 -9.34 6.04
CA GLY A 58 0.19 -8.42 7.12
C GLY A 58 1.69 -8.30 7.36
N TRP A 59 2.39 -9.42 7.38
CA TRP A 59 3.86 -9.44 7.52
C TRP A 59 4.57 -8.86 6.29
N GLY A 60 4.04 -9.13 5.10
CA GLY A 60 4.52 -8.52 3.87
C GLY A 60 4.39 -6.99 3.89
N ALA A 61 3.23 -6.47 4.31
CA ALA A 61 3.00 -5.03 4.47
C ALA A 61 4.02 -4.37 5.41
N LEU A 62 4.27 -5.01 6.57
CA LEU A 62 5.24 -4.52 7.55
C LEU A 62 6.68 -4.56 6.99
N LEU A 63 7.08 -5.64 6.33
CA LEU A 63 8.39 -5.73 5.69
C LEU A 63 8.53 -4.69 4.58
N GLY A 64 7.53 -4.55 3.73
CA GLY A 64 7.56 -3.61 2.60
C GLY A 64 7.71 -2.16 3.03
N VAL A 65 6.94 -1.70 4.04
CA VAL A 65 7.07 -0.34 4.57
C VAL A 65 8.44 -0.11 5.20
N THR A 66 8.95 -1.13 5.90
CA THR A 66 10.26 -1.05 6.57
C THR A 66 11.39 -0.93 5.55
N VAL A 67 11.44 -1.84 4.58
CA VAL A 67 12.48 -1.85 3.54
C VAL A 67 12.47 -0.57 2.73
N SER A 68 11.30 -0.10 2.27
CA SER A 68 11.18 1.16 1.52
C SER A 68 11.66 2.35 2.34
N THR A 69 11.30 2.43 3.62
CA THR A 69 11.70 3.51 4.51
C THR A 69 13.20 3.50 4.75
N VAL A 70 13.78 2.32 5.06
CA VAL A 70 15.23 2.15 5.24
C VAL A 70 15.97 2.52 3.96
N THR A 71 15.46 2.12 2.80
CA THR A 71 16.04 2.50 1.50
C THR A 71 16.10 4.02 1.33
N GLY A 72 15.04 4.75 1.72
CA GLY A 72 15.04 6.21 1.69
C GLY A 72 16.15 6.83 2.58
N TYR A 73 16.36 6.26 3.77
CA TYR A 73 17.48 6.68 4.63
C TYR A 73 18.85 6.39 4.01
N LEU A 74 19.04 5.18 3.49
CA LEU A 74 20.33 4.77 2.90
C LEU A 74 20.69 5.58 1.66
N LEU A 75 19.71 6.00 0.87
CA LEU A 75 19.90 6.82 -0.31
C LEU A 75 20.03 8.31 0.00
N GLY A 76 19.87 8.72 1.26
CA GLY A 76 19.98 10.11 1.68
C GLY A 76 18.91 11.03 1.09
N PHE A 77 17.70 10.50 0.88
CA PHE A 77 16.59 11.32 0.37
C PHE A 77 16.16 12.38 1.38
N PRO A 78 15.40 13.44 0.95
CA PRO A 78 15.06 14.56 1.82
C PRO A 78 14.36 14.08 3.10
N ALA A 79 14.93 14.41 4.27
CA ALA A 79 14.44 13.97 5.58
C ALA A 79 12.97 14.31 5.81
N LYS A 80 12.52 15.47 5.31
CA LYS A 80 11.13 15.91 5.38
C LYS A 80 10.15 14.89 4.76
N ASP A 81 10.52 14.27 3.64
CA ASP A 81 9.73 13.24 2.98
C ASP A 81 9.64 11.98 3.86
N GLY A 82 10.77 11.61 4.49
CA GLY A 82 10.83 10.50 5.43
C GLY A 82 9.94 10.72 6.65
N GLU A 83 10.08 11.86 7.32
CA GLU A 83 9.28 12.23 8.48
C GLU A 83 7.77 12.18 8.20
N GLN A 84 7.36 12.47 6.97
CA GLN A 84 5.98 12.38 6.50
C GLN A 84 5.56 10.96 6.08
N GLY A 85 6.46 9.97 6.11
CA GLY A 85 6.19 8.59 5.70
C GLY A 85 6.18 8.38 4.17
N LEU A 86 6.58 9.38 3.38
CA LEU A 86 6.50 9.31 1.91
C LEU A 86 7.49 8.33 1.28
N TRP A 87 8.44 7.78 2.02
CA TRP A 87 9.33 6.73 1.52
C TRP A 87 8.67 5.35 1.56
N GLY A 88 7.80 5.10 2.56
CA GLY A 88 7.28 3.77 2.87
C GLY A 88 6.01 3.35 2.15
N PHE A 89 5.16 4.29 1.71
CA PHE A 89 3.78 3.96 1.30
C PHE A 89 3.68 3.04 0.06
N ASN A 90 4.56 3.17 -0.91
CA ASN A 90 4.60 2.24 -2.05
C ASN A 90 5.04 0.83 -1.61
N GLY A 91 5.97 0.75 -0.65
CA GLY A 91 6.44 -0.53 -0.11
C GLY A 91 5.37 -1.29 0.67
N VAL A 92 4.50 -0.62 1.41
CA VAL A 92 3.33 -1.27 2.05
C VAL A 92 2.49 -2.00 1.02
N LEU A 93 2.18 -1.35 -0.10
CA LEU A 93 1.36 -1.92 -1.17
C LEU A 93 2.05 -3.10 -1.85
N VAL A 94 3.37 -3.01 -2.12
CA VAL A 94 4.17 -4.16 -2.59
C VAL A 94 4.05 -5.31 -1.60
N GLY A 95 4.19 -5.00 -0.30
CA GLY A 95 4.09 -5.97 0.78
C GLY A 95 2.75 -6.67 0.87
N CYS A 96 1.66 -5.99 0.54
CA CYS A 96 0.34 -6.62 0.42
C CYS A 96 0.23 -7.46 -0.85
N ALA A 97 0.72 -6.96 -1.99
CA ALA A 97 0.52 -7.58 -3.29
C ALA A 97 1.27 -8.91 -3.46
N PHE A 98 2.52 -8.98 -2.99
CA PHE A 98 3.35 -10.16 -3.23
C PHE A 98 2.78 -11.42 -2.57
N PRO A 99 2.46 -11.46 -1.26
CA PRO A 99 1.86 -12.63 -0.65
C PRO A 99 0.43 -12.93 -1.16
N THR A 100 -0.26 -11.93 -1.72
CA THR A 100 -1.58 -12.13 -2.35
C THR A 100 -1.46 -12.85 -3.68
N PHE A 101 -0.46 -12.50 -4.51
CA PHE A 101 -0.35 -12.97 -5.89
C PHE A 101 0.74 -14.01 -6.11
N MET A 102 1.60 -14.26 -5.15
CA MET A 102 2.70 -15.22 -5.24
C MET A 102 2.67 -16.23 -4.11
N GLY A 103 3.14 -17.44 -4.38
CA GLY A 103 3.28 -18.48 -3.37
C GLY A 103 4.35 -18.14 -2.34
N ASN A 104 4.16 -18.65 -1.12
CA ASN A 104 5.09 -18.43 -0.01
C ASN A 104 6.42 -19.19 -0.23
N THR A 105 7.39 -18.54 -0.81
CA THR A 105 8.75 -19.03 -1.02
C THR A 105 9.77 -18.01 -0.53
N VAL A 106 11.00 -18.45 -0.24
CA VAL A 106 12.09 -17.52 0.11
C VAL A 106 12.31 -16.49 -1.01
N TRP A 107 12.19 -16.93 -2.26
CA TRP A 107 12.34 -16.05 -3.43
C TRP A 107 11.27 -14.95 -3.48
N MET A 108 10.03 -15.26 -3.08
CA MET A 108 8.97 -14.25 -2.97
C MET A 108 9.34 -13.18 -1.95
N TRP A 109 9.86 -13.53 -0.78
CA TRP A 109 10.28 -12.57 0.25
C TRP A 109 11.47 -11.72 -0.19
N LEU A 110 12.44 -12.31 -0.88
CA LEU A 110 13.57 -11.57 -1.46
C LEU A 110 13.11 -10.61 -2.56
N ALA A 111 12.23 -11.07 -3.44
CA ALA A 111 11.63 -10.25 -4.49
C ALA A 111 10.78 -9.10 -3.92
N LEU A 112 10.01 -9.36 -2.86
CA LEU A 112 9.24 -8.33 -2.13
C LEU A 112 10.18 -7.25 -1.57
N ALA A 113 11.25 -7.64 -0.89
CA ALA A 113 12.22 -6.70 -0.33
C ALA A 113 12.89 -5.87 -1.44
N LEU A 114 13.34 -6.50 -2.51
CA LEU A 114 13.95 -5.82 -3.65
C LEU A 114 12.97 -4.87 -4.34
N CYS A 115 11.75 -5.33 -4.62
CA CYS A 115 10.71 -4.50 -5.24
C CYS A 115 10.35 -3.31 -4.35
N SER A 116 10.20 -3.51 -3.03
CA SER A 116 9.92 -2.44 -2.07
C SER A 116 11.02 -1.37 -2.07
N ALA A 117 12.29 -1.77 -2.07
CA ALA A 117 13.42 -0.84 -2.18
C ALA A 117 13.38 -0.08 -3.51
N LEU A 118 13.12 -0.78 -4.61
CA LEU A 118 13.06 -0.21 -5.96
C LEU A 118 11.94 0.84 -6.08
N THR A 119 10.78 0.63 -5.45
CA THR A 119 9.68 1.61 -5.49
C THR A 119 10.07 2.96 -4.91
N THR A 120 10.89 2.98 -3.84
CA THR A 120 11.37 4.22 -3.23
C THR A 120 12.27 4.99 -4.20
N TRP A 121 13.14 4.28 -4.89
CA TRP A 121 14.03 4.87 -5.87
C TRP A 121 13.27 5.36 -7.12
N VAL A 122 12.39 4.52 -7.66
CA VAL A 122 11.54 4.87 -8.81
C VAL A 122 10.67 6.08 -8.49
N ARG A 123 10.10 6.17 -7.26
CA ARG A 123 9.36 7.35 -6.80
C ARG A 123 10.20 8.63 -6.90
N ALA A 124 11.43 8.59 -6.42
CA ALA A 124 12.31 9.76 -6.48
C ALA A 124 12.62 10.16 -7.93
N GLY A 125 12.91 9.19 -8.80
CA GLY A 125 13.15 9.41 -10.22
C GLY A 125 11.95 10.02 -10.94
N PHE A 126 10.77 9.44 -10.75
CA PHE A 126 9.53 9.96 -11.34
C PHE A 126 9.16 11.35 -10.82
N ASN A 127 9.29 11.62 -9.53
CA ASN A 127 9.03 12.93 -8.99
C ASN A 127 9.97 14.00 -9.59
N ASN A 128 11.24 13.66 -9.84
CA ASN A 128 12.18 14.55 -10.52
C ASN A 128 11.77 14.81 -11.98
N VAL A 129 11.37 13.77 -12.71
CA VAL A 129 10.90 13.91 -14.10
C VAL A 129 9.62 14.74 -14.16
N MET A 130 8.69 14.54 -13.22
CA MET A 130 7.38 15.21 -13.19
C MET A 130 7.40 16.59 -12.51
N ALA A 131 8.54 16.98 -11.92
CA ALA A 131 8.68 18.26 -11.21
C ALA A 131 8.30 19.50 -12.03
N PRO A 132 8.60 19.60 -13.35
CA PRO A 132 8.19 20.74 -14.17
C PRO A 132 6.67 20.92 -14.23
N TRP A 133 5.92 19.84 -14.17
CA TRP A 133 4.45 19.84 -14.19
C TRP A 133 3.81 19.90 -12.81
N LYS A 134 4.63 19.95 -11.74
CA LYS A 134 4.16 19.94 -10.32
C LYS A 134 3.26 18.75 -9.98
N VAL A 135 3.48 17.61 -10.62
CA VAL A 135 2.75 16.36 -10.41
C VAL A 135 3.62 15.38 -9.62
N ASN A 136 3.03 14.72 -8.64
CA ASN A 136 3.70 13.66 -7.89
C ASN A 136 3.39 12.28 -8.49
N SER A 137 4.31 11.34 -8.33
CA SER A 137 4.18 9.97 -8.84
C SER A 137 3.11 9.13 -8.12
N PHE A 138 2.64 9.55 -6.95
CA PHE A 138 1.67 8.82 -6.10
C PHE A 138 2.02 7.33 -5.98
N THR A 139 1.08 6.44 -6.28
CA THR A 139 1.24 4.98 -6.25
C THR A 139 1.76 4.38 -7.56
N PHE A 140 2.07 5.20 -8.56
CA PHE A 140 2.61 4.71 -9.84
C PHE A 140 3.87 3.84 -9.67
N PRO A 141 4.85 4.17 -8.79
CA PRO A 141 6.02 3.32 -8.55
C PRO A 141 5.65 1.92 -8.06
N PHE A 142 4.65 1.81 -7.18
CA PHE A 142 4.12 0.51 -6.76
C PHE A 142 3.56 -0.28 -7.94
N VAL A 143 2.66 0.31 -8.72
CA VAL A 143 2.03 -0.36 -9.86
C VAL A 143 3.08 -0.82 -10.87
N PHE A 144 3.98 0.07 -11.26
CA PHE A 144 5.01 -0.19 -12.26
C PHE A 144 5.96 -1.32 -11.82
N CYS A 145 6.55 -1.21 -10.62
CA CYS A 145 7.49 -2.21 -10.12
C CYS A 145 6.80 -3.55 -9.87
N THR A 146 5.62 -3.54 -9.25
CA THR A 146 4.88 -4.77 -8.95
C THR A 146 4.51 -5.52 -10.24
N TRP A 147 4.04 -4.82 -11.27
CA TRP A 147 3.75 -5.44 -12.55
C TRP A 147 4.97 -6.09 -13.19
N MET A 148 6.12 -5.41 -13.17
CA MET A 148 7.36 -6.00 -13.71
C MET A 148 7.71 -7.30 -12.99
N PHE A 149 7.62 -7.34 -11.65
CA PHE A 149 7.93 -8.53 -10.87
C PHE A 149 6.90 -9.64 -11.09
N LEU A 150 5.60 -9.32 -11.13
CA LEU A 150 4.55 -10.30 -11.37
C LEU A 150 4.63 -10.90 -12.78
N LEU A 151 4.95 -10.09 -13.80
CA LEU A 151 5.19 -10.58 -15.15
C LEU A 151 6.42 -11.49 -15.21
N ALA A 152 7.51 -11.09 -14.55
CA ALA A 152 8.71 -11.92 -14.46
C ALA A 152 8.44 -13.25 -13.71
N ALA A 153 7.64 -13.23 -12.64
CA ALA A 153 7.29 -14.41 -11.87
C ALA A 153 6.57 -15.47 -12.71
N ARG A 154 5.75 -15.08 -13.70
CA ARG A 154 5.10 -16.02 -14.63
C ARG A 154 6.10 -16.88 -15.42
N ALA A 155 7.31 -16.38 -15.64
CA ALA A 155 8.38 -17.10 -16.35
C ALA A 155 9.37 -17.77 -15.42
N MET A 156 9.27 -17.59 -14.10
CA MET A 156 10.24 -18.06 -13.11
C MET A 156 9.68 -19.20 -12.25
N HIS A 157 10.24 -20.39 -12.35
CA HIS A 157 9.81 -21.54 -11.55
C HIS A 157 9.96 -21.36 -10.02
N GLY A 158 10.89 -20.51 -9.58
CA GLY A 158 11.10 -20.21 -8.15
C GLY A 158 10.10 -19.23 -7.54
N LEU A 159 9.28 -18.59 -8.36
CA LEU A 159 8.26 -17.63 -7.96
C LEU A 159 6.86 -18.07 -8.44
N PRO A 160 6.28 -19.13 -7.86
CA PRO A 160 4.96 -19.59 -8.28
C PRO A 160 3.92 -18.48 -8.03
N THR A 161 3.11 -18.20 -9.03
CA THR A 161 2.00 -17.24 -8.93
C THR A 161 0.75 -17.92 -8.40
N THR A 162 0.02 -17.23 -7.53
CA THR A 162 -1.25 -17.67 -6.94
C THR A 162 -2.30 -16.58 -7.15
N HIS A 163 -3.56 -16.97 -7.29
CA HIS A 163 -4.71 -16.05 -7.40
C HIS A 163 -4.59 -14.98 -8.51
N MET A 164 -3.68 -15.17 -9.48
CA MET A 164 -3.62 -14.31 -10.66
C MET A 164 -4.61 -14.81 -11.70
N ALA A 165 -5.68 -14.04 -11.90
CA ALA A 165 -6.58 -14.28 -13.02
C ALA A 165 -5.86 -14.10 -14.36
N ASP A 166 -6.20 -14.90 -15.35
CA ASP A 166 -5.80 -14.64 -16.72
C ASP A 166 -6.48 -13.36 -17.24
N PRO A 167 -5.81 -12.60 -18.11
CA PRO A 167 -6.42 -11.44 -18.74
C PRO A 167 -7.71 -11.86 -19.47
N ALA A 168 -8.81 -11.24 -19.11
CA ALA A 168 -10.12 -11.52 -19.73
C ALA A 168 -10.88 -10.21 -19.98
N LEU A 169 -11.74 -10.22 -21.00
CA LEU A 169 -12.63 -9.09 -21.25
C LEU A 169 -13.73 -9.03 -20.18
N PRO A 170 -14.20 -7.82 -19.81
CA PRO A 170 -15.25 -7.66 -18.78
C PRO A 170 -16.50 -8.51 -19.03
N ALA A 171 -16.89 -8.73 -20.29
CA ALA A 171 -18.02 -9.57 -20.67
C ALA A 171 -17.85 -11.05 -20.30
N ALA A 172 -16.63 -11.53 -20.03
CA ALA A 172 -16.37 -12.90 -19.59
C ALA A 172 -16.68 -13.13 -18.10
N PHE A 173 -16.92 -12.08 -17.33
CA PHE A 173 -17.27 -12.11 -15.90
C PHE A 173 -18.80 -12.12 -15.67
N SER A 174 -19.56 -12.75 -16.54
CA SER A 174 -21.03 -12.70 -16.60
C SER A 174 -21.79 -13.46 -15.50
N SER A 175 -21.15 -14.02 -14.50
CA SER A 175 -21.82 -14.62 -13.35
C SER A 175 -21.74 -13.73 -12.12
N LEU A 176 -22.41 -12.59 -12.14
CA LEU A 176 -22.78 -11.91 -10.92
C LEU A 176 -23.81 -12.78 -10.20
N GLU A 177 -23.37 -13.52 -9.18
CA GLU A 177 -24.29 -14.06 -8.18
C GLU A 177 -25.17 -12.91 -7.70
N SER A 178 -26.48 -13.15 -7.61
CA SER A 178 -27.44 -12.14 -7.18
C SER A 178 -27.01 -11.55 -5.84
N ILE A 179 -26.53 -10.30 -5.86
CA ILE A 179 -26.13 -9.57 -4.66
C ILE A 179 -27.40 -9.37 -3.82
N ARG A 180 -27.41 -9.92 -2.62
CA ARG A 180 -28.53 -9.70 -1.68
C ARG A 180 -28.45 -8.28 -1.13
N PHE A 181 -29.57 -7.59 -1.04
CA PHE A 181 -29.64 -6.23 -0.48
C PHE A 181 -29.02 -6.14 0.92
N GLY A 182 -29.15 -7.18 1.75
CA GLY A 182 -28.56 -7.23 3.10
C GLY A 182 -27.03 -7.24 3.12
N ASP A 183 -26.40 -7.66 2.03
CA ASP A 183 -24.93 -7.77 1.94
C ASP A 183 -24.27 -6.49 1.38
N LEU A 184 -25.06 -5.53 0.87
CA LEU A 184 -24.52 -4.30 0.27
C LEU A 184 -23.62 -3.51 1.21
N ALA A 185 -23.98 -3.42 2.49
CA ALA A 185 -23.17 -2.73 3.49
C ALA A 185 -21.81 -3.43 3.73
N VAL A 186 -21.83 -4.77 3.69
CA VAL A 186 -20.61 -5.59 3.82
C VAL A 186 -19.71 -5.38 2.62
N TYR A 187 -20.26 -5.45 1.39
CA TYR A 187 -19.50 -5.23 0.16
C TYR A 187 -18.96 -3.78 0.07
N TRP A 188 -19.74 -2.81 0.52
CA TRP A 188 -19.31 -1.43 0.60
C TRP A 188 -18.09 -1.26 1.52
N LEU A 189 -18.10 -1.87 2.71
CA LEU A 189 -16.96 -1.85 3.62
C LEU A 189 -15.76 -2.62 3.05
N LYS A 190 -15.98 -3.78 2.44
CA LYS A 190 -14.94 -4.55 1.77
C LYS A 190 -14.27 -3.74 0.66
N GLY A 191 -15.03 -2.96 -0.11
CA GLY A 191 -14.49 -2.08 -1.16
C GLY A 191 -13.44 -1.10 -0.64
N ILE A 192 -13.60 -0.59 0.58
CA ILE A 192 -12.61 0.28 1.22
C ILE A 192 -11.33 -0.49 1.60
N GLY A 193 -11.48 -1.76 2.04
CA GLY A 193 -10.37 -2.64 2.35
C GLY A 193 -9.52 -3.01 1.13
N GLN A 194 -10.13 -3.05 -0.06
CA GLN A 194 -9.47 -3.43 -1.32
C GLN A 194 -8.30 -2.52 -1.72
N VAL A 195 -8.20 -1.32 -1.19
CA VAL A 195 -7.02 -0.45 -1.40
C VAL A 195 -5.72 -1.16 -1.02
N PHE A 196 -5.78 -2.06 -0.03
CA PHE A 196 -4.65 -2.88 0.41
C PHE A 196 -4.81 -4.37 0.03
N LEU A 197 -5.67 -4.67 -0.96
CA LEU A 197 -5.97 -6.03 -1.42
C LEU A 197 -6.57 -6.94 -0.33
N ILE A 198 -7.25 -6.36 0.65
CA ILE A 198 -7.89 -7.07 1.77
C ILE A 198 -9.41 -7.10 1.58
N ASN A 199 -9.99 -8.30 1.56
CA ASN A 199 -11.43 -8.50 1.33
C ASN A 199 -12.21 -8.64 2.66
N SER A 200 -11.94 -7.80 3.66
CA SER A 200 -12.55 -7.85 4.99
C SER A 200 -13.35 -6.58 5.29
N TRP A 201 -14.58 -6.74 5.75
CA TRP A 201 -15.42 -5.62 6.17
C TRP A 201 -14.89 -4.94 7.45
N VAL A 202 -14.29 -5.70 8.37
CA VAL A 202 -13.67 -5.15 9.58
C VAL A 202 -12.48 -4.25 9.20
N THR A 203 -11.68 -4.65 8.22
CA THR A 203 -10.62 -3.82 7.64
C THR A 203 -11.18 -2.51 7.11
N GLY A 204 -12.32 -2.57 6.40
CA GLY A 204 -13.01 -1.36 5.93
C GLY A 204 -13.41 -0.42 7.06
N ILE A 205 -13.92 -0.93 8.18
CA ILE A 205 -14.22 -0.14 9.36
C ILE A 205 -12.96 0.49 9.95
N CYS A 206 -11.87 -0.28 10.12
CA CYS A 206 -10.60 0.23 10.61
C CYS A 206 -10.06 1.36 9.72
N PHE A 207 -10.20 1.23 8.41
CA PHE A 207 -9.73 2.24 7.47
C PHE A 207 -10.59 3.50 7.52
N LEU A 208 -11.91 3.38 7.54
CA LEU A 208 -12.80 4.53 7.72
C LEU A 208 -12.54 5.26 9.04
N ALA A 209 -12.38 4.53 10.13
CA ALA A 209 -12.06 5.11 11.42
C ALA A 209 -10.71 5.84 11.39
N GLY A 210 -9.68 5.24 10.77
CA GLY A 210 -8.37 5.85 10.58
C GLY A 210 -8.42 7.12 9.73
N LEU A 211 -9.17 7.09 8.63
CA LEU A 211 -9.40 8.28 7.79
C LEU A 211 -10.11 9.37 8.58
N PHE A 212 -11.17 9.03 9.30
CA PHE A 212 -11.98 9.97 10.07
C PHE A 212 -11.15 10.70 11.14
N LEU A 213 -10.23 10.00 11.80
CA LEU A 213 -9.33 10.59 12.80
C LEU A 213 -8.41 11.67 12.21
N CYS A 214 -8.00 11.52 10.95
CA CYS A 214 -7.11 12.47 10.29
C CYS A 214 -7.90 13.52 9.50
N SER A 215 -8.90 13.08 8.74
CA SER A 215 -9.71 13.94 7.88
C SER A 215 -11.11 13.37 7.65
N ARG A 216 -12.12 14.04 8.21
CA ARG A 216 -13.54 13.68 7.99
C ARG A 216 -13.92 13.69 6.51
N TRP A 217 -13.34 14.61 5.74
CA TRP A 217 -13.57 14.69 4.30
C TRP A 217 -12.95 13.52 3.54
N ALA A 218 -11.75 13.06 3.93
CA ALA A 218 -11.14 11.88 3.33
C ALA A 218 -11.97 10.62 3.60
N ALA A 219 -12.50 10.45 4.83
CA ALA A 219 -13.40 9.36 5.16
C ALA A 219 -14.70 9.41 4.33
N LEU A 220 -15.28 10.60 4.18
CA LEU A 220 -16.51 10.79 3.38
C LEU A 220 -16.26 10.43 1.91
N TRP A 221 -15.19 10.92 1.30
CA TRP A 221 -14.88 10.62 -0.10
C TRP A 221 -14.52 9.15 -0.33
N ALA A 222 -13.84 8.51 0.60
CA ALA A 222 -13.58 7.07 0.53
C ALA A 222 -14.89 6.26 0.60
N ALA A 223 -15.82 6.66 1.49
CA ALA A 223 -17.13 6.06 1.63
C ALA A 223 -17.98 6.22 0.35
N ILE A 224 -18.00 7.42 -0.21
CA ILE A 224 -18.71 7.71 -1.49
C ILE A 224 -18.08 6.93 -2.63
N GLY A 225 -16.74 6.92 -2.75
CA GLY A 225 -16.04 6.19 -3.80
C GLY A 225 -16.34 4.70 -3.79
N SER A 226 -16.33 4.08 -2.62
CA SER A 226 -16.70 2.66 -2.48
C SER A 226 -18.18 2.41 -2.82
N ALA A 227 -19.08 3.32 -2.45
CA ALA A 227 -20.51 3.20 -2.80
C ALA A 227 -20.73 3.31 -4.31
N LEU A 228 -20.06 4.26 -4.97
CA LEU A 228 -20.15 4.41 -6.44
C LEU A 228 -19.59 3.18 -7.16
N ALA A 229 -18.46 2.64 -6.70
CA ALA A 229 -17.91 1.41 -7.27
C ALA A 229 -18.88 0.23 -7.11
N LEU A 230 -19.52 0.10 -5.95
CA LEU A 230 -20.52 -0.95 -5.73
C LEU A 230 -21.76 -0.76 -6.65
N LEU A 231 -22.23 0.48 -6.81
CA LEU A 231 -23.35 0.78 -7.70
C LEU A 231 -23.03 0.45 -9.16
N THR A 232 -21.81 0.68 -9.63
CA THR A 232 -21.42 0.29 -10.99
C THR A 232 -21.43 -1.21 -11.20
N VAL A 233 -21.03 -2.01 -10.19
CA VAL A 233 -21.07 -3.48 -10.24
C VAL A 233 -22.50 -4.01 -10.24
N VAL A 234 -23.43 -3.34 -9.52
CA VAL A 234 -24.84 -3.75 -9.47
C VAL A 234 -25.61 -3.34 -10.72
N ALA A 235 -25.18 -2.27 -11.40
CA ALA A 235 -25.84 -1.71 -12.60
C ALA A 235 -25.39 -2.35 -13.92
N LEU A 236 -24.27 -3.10 -13.93
CA LEU A 236 -23.73 -3.79 -15.11
C LEU A 236 -24.11 -5.26 -15.12
#